data_4b4664c4b6c98629ad9986f1a6e08ceb
#
_entry.id   4b4664c4b6c98629ad9986f1a6e08ceb
#
_cell.length_a   1.000
_cell.length_b   1.000
_cell.length_c   1.000
_cell.angle_alpha   90.00
_cell.angle_beta   90.00
_cell.angle_gamma   90.00
#
_symmetry.space_group_name_H-M   'P 1'
#
loop_
_entity.id
_entity.type
_entity.pdbx_description
1 polymer ?
#
loop_
_entity_poly.entity_id
_entity_poly.type
_entity_poly.pdbx_seq_one_letter_code
_entity_poly.pdbx_strand_id
1 'polypeptide(L)'
;MSDMGSEPQFRQSTADGRPIVAFDFDGTLTIRDSSTEFLRWRAGPGLWALGLVKLAPALATYARDRDRGRIKAASVKEFLHGVDRRTLEVEAAAFADQVWPRFMRPDALAVWNDWGDRGAHRVIVT
;
A
#
# COMPACT_ATOMS: atom_id res chain seq x y z
N MET A 1 -9.17 -28.41 4.89
CA MET A 1 -8.99 -27.99 4.70
C MET A 1 -8.57 -27.52 4.37
N SER A 2 -8.50 -27.40 4.43
CA SER A 2 -8.11 -26.86 4.21
C SER A 2 -7.78 -26.14 3.97
N ASP A 3 -7.90 -25.98 3.95
CA ASP A 3 -7.57 -25.31 3.72
C ASP A 3 -7.07 -24.63 3.58
N MET A 4 -7.37 -24.57 3.44
CA MET A 4 -6.81 -24.09 3.35
C MET A 4 -5.99 -23.67 3.47
N GLY A 5 -6.36 -23.62 3.16
CA GLY A 5 -5.03 -24.10 3.30
C GLY A 5 -4.06 -23.17 3.94
N SER A 6 -3.83 -22.05 3.40
CA SER A 6 -2.88 -21.07 3.92
C SER A 6 -3.35 -20.42 5.21
N GLU A 7 -4.62 -20.41 5.43
CA GLU A 7 -5.18 -19.68 6.56
C GLU A 7 -4.65 -20.15 7.92
N PRO A 8 -4.51 -21.46 8.20
CA PRO A 8 -4.01 -21.86 9.51
C PRO A 8 -2.61 -21.34 9.82
N GLN A 9 -1.83 -21.05 8.80
CA GLN A 9 -0.47 -20.55 8.98
C GLN A 9 -0.43 -19.17 9.62
N PHE A 10 -1.49 -18.41 9.46
CA PHE A 10 -1.55 -17.04 9.95
C PHE A 10 -2.35 -16.90 11.24
N ARG A 11 -2.80 -18.00 11.77
CA ARG A 11 -3.61 -18.01 12.97
C ARG A 11 -2.74 -18.20 14.19
N GLN A 12 -2.20 -17.08 14.62
CA GLN A 12 -1.48 -17.06 15.88
C GLN A 12 -2.35 -16.37 16.91
N SER A 13 -2.01 -16.58 18.16
CA SER A 13 -2.78 -15.99 19.26
C SER A 13 -1.91 -15.03 20.05
N THR A 14 -2.54 -13.99 20.57
CA THR A 14 -1.91 -13.11 21.54
C THR A 14 -1.76 -13.85 22.89
N ALA A 15 -1.05 -13.23 23.84
CA ALA A 15 -0.88 -13.81 25.15
C ALA A 15 -2.21 -14.04 25.89
N ASP A 16 -3.25 -13.27 25.55
CA ASP A 16 -4.59 -13.40 26.12
C ASP A 16 -5.50 -14.31 25.32
N GLY A 17 -4.96 -15.02 24.35
CA GLY A 17 -5.71 -16.01 23.57
C GLY A 17 -6.50 -15.48 22.39
N ARG A 18 -6.39 -14.18 22.09
CA ARG A 18 -7.08 -13.64 20.90
C ARG A 18 -6.37 -14.05 19.63
N PRO A 19 -7.12 -14.39 18.56
CA PRO A 19 -6.47 -14.71 17.30
C PRO A 19 -5.76 -13.47 16.72
N ILE A 20 -4.64 -13.72 16.04
CA ILE A 20 -3.90 -12.68 15.31
C ILE A 20 -4.16 -12.92 13.83
N VAL A 21 -4.65 -11.88 13.15
CA VAL A 21 -4.94 -11.95 11.72
C VAL A 21 -4.11 -10.90 11.02
N ALA A 22 -3.29 -11.33 10.08
CA ALA A 22 -2.43 -10.45 9.29
C ALA A 22 -3.06 -10.17 7.94
N PHE A 23 -3.02 -8.91 7.53
CA PHE A 23 -3.52 -8.48 6.22
C PHE A 23 -2.39 -7.81 5.46
N ASP A 24 -2.24 -8.16 4.19
CA ASP A 24 -1.43 -7.38 3.28
C ASP A 24 -2.17 -6.07 2.99
N PHE A 25 -1.44 -5.00 2.70
CA PHE A 25 -2.05 -3.70 2.51
C PHE A 25 -2.27 -3.39 1.03
N ASP A 26 -1.18 -3.19 0.29
CA ASP A 26 -1.26 -2.78 -1.12
C ASP A 26 -1.87 -3.88 -1.98
N GLY A 27 -2.95 -3.54 -2.69
CA GLY A 27 -3.65 -4.48 -3.55
C GLY A 27 -4.53 -5.48 -2.82
N THR A 28 -4.52 -5.49 -1.49
CA THR A 28 -5.38 -6.36 -0.68
C THR A 28 -6.44 -5.54 0.03
N LEU A 29 -6.04 -4.66 0.95
CA LEU A 29 -6.96 -3.71 1.57
C LEU A 29 -7.23 -2.52 0.68
N THR A 30 -6.30 -2.17 -0.19
CA THR A 30 -6.44 -1.07 -1.13
C THR A 30 -6.71 -1.60 -2.53
N ILE A 31 -7.31 -0.74 -3.37
CA ILE A 31 -7.62 -1.10 -4.76
C ILE A 31 -6.38 -1.13 -5.65
N ARG A 32 -5.32 -0.45 -5.24
CA ARG A 32 -4.05 -0.44 -5.97
C ARG A 32 -2.92 -0.02 -5.04
N ASP A 33 -1.70 0.02 -5.56
CA ASP A 33 -0.51 0.36 -4.78
C ASP A 33 -0.61 1.78 -4.20
N SER A 34 -0.50 1.87 -2.88
CA SER A 34 -0.66 3.15 -2.18
C SER A 34 0.48 4.12 -2.46
N SER A 35 1.70 3.64 -2.62
CA SER A 35 2.85 4.49 -2.92
C SER A 35 2.65 5.20 -4.26
N THR A 36 2.25 4.46 -5.28
CA THR A 36 2.01 5.02 -6.61
C THR A 36 0.89 6.04 -6.59
N GLU A 37 -0.20 5.72 -5.89
CA GLU A 37 -1.33 6.64 -5.79
C GLU A 37 -0.95 7.92 -5.06
N PHE A 38 -0.15 7.81 -4.01
CA PHE A 38 0.33 8.98 -3.28
C PHE A 38 1.18 9.89 -4.17
N LEU A 39 2.12 9.31 -4.91
CA LEU A 39 2.99 10.09 -5.80
C LEU A 39 2.17 10.80 -6.87
N ARG A 40 1.20 10.10 -7.44
CA ARG A 40 0.31 10.67 -8.45
C ARG A 40 -0.53 11.81 -7.88
N TRP A 41 -1.12 11.61 -6.72
CA TRP A 41 -1.94 12.62 -6.05
C TRP A 41 -1.13 13.86 -5.73
N ARG A 42 0.07 13.67 -5.21
CA ARG A 42 0.94 14.75 -4.81
C ARG A 42 1.43 15.57 -6.01
N ALA A 43 1.83 14.90 -7.07
CA ALA A 43 2.38 15.57 -8.25
C ALA A 43 1.33 16.33 -9.04
N GLY A 44 0.11 15.80 -9.13
CA GLY A 44 -0.90 16.33 -10.01
C GLY A 44 -0.71 15.84 -11.45
N PRO A 45 -1.72 16.03 -12.33
CA PRO A 45 -1.70 15.42 -13.67
C PRO A 45 -0.50 15.81 -14.54
N GLY A 46 -0.15 17.09 -14.54
CA GLY A 46 0.93 17.57 -15.41
C GLY A 46 2.29 17.06 -14.98
N LEU A 47 2.63 17.21 -13.71
CA LEU A 47 3.92 16.76 -13.20
C LEU A 47 3.99 15.24 -13.15
N TRP A 48 2.88 14.56 -12.96
CA TRP A 48 2.84 13.12 -13.04
C TRP A 48 3.21 12.62 -14.44
N ALA A 49 2.60 13.20 -15.47
CA ALA A 49 2.90 12.85 -16.86
C ALA A 49 4.37 13.12 -17.19
N LEU A 50 4.88 14.29 -16.79
CA LEU A 50 6.28 14.64 -17.02
C LEU A 50 7.22 13.66 -16.33
N GLY A 51 6.92 13.31 -15.07
CA GLY A 51 7.72 12.36 -14.32
C GLY A 51 7.74 10.99 -14.95
N LEU A 52 6.60 10.53 -15.49
CA LEU A 52 6.55 9.25 -16.20
C LEU A 52 7.43 9.26 -17.44
N VAL A 53 7.46 10.38 -18.16
CA VAL A 53 8.36 10.52 -19.32
C VAL A 53 9.82 10.41 -18.87
N LYS A 54 10.18 11.08 -17.77
CA LYS A 54 11.55 11.00 -17.23
C LYS A 54 11.89 9.60 -16.73
N LEU A 55 10.89 8.84 -16.29
CA LEU A 55 11.08 7.48 -15.82
C LEU A 55 11.04 6.44 -16.93
N ALA A 56 10.83 6.84 -18.17
CA ALA A 56 10.69 5.90 -19.28
C ALA A 56 11.83 4.88 -19.36
N PRO A 57 13.11 5.26 -19.21
CA PRO A 57 14.18 4.25 -19.21
C PRO A 57 14.07 3.23 -18.07
N ALA A 58 13.72 3.69 -16.89
CA ALA A 58 13.55 2.81 -15.73
C ALA A 58 12.34 1.87 -15.92
N LEU A 59 11.26 2.38 -16.51
CA LEU A 59 10.08 1.58 -16.82
C LEU A 59 10.39 0.52 -17.87
N ALA A 60 11.19 0.86 -18.86
CA ALA A 60 11.63 -0.11 -19.87
C ALA A 60 12.47 -1.22 -19.25
N THR A 61 13.37 -0.86 -18.35
CA THR A 61 14.17 -1.83 -17.61
C THR A 61 13.29 -2.72 -16.73
N TYR A 62 12.29 -2.14 -16.08
CA TYR A 62 11.35 -2.90 -15.27
C TYR A 62 10.57 -3.90 -16.13
N ALA A 63 10.16 -3.52 -17.32
CA ALA A 63 9.43 -4.42 -18.21
C ALA A 63 10.28 -5.65 -18.56
N ARG A 64 11.61 -5.51 -18.53
CA ARG A 64 12.53 -6.60 -18.82
C ARG A 64 12.82 -7.47 -17.58
N ASP A 65 13.20 -6.85 -16.45
CA ASP A 65 13.68 -7.58 -15.29
C ASP A 65 12.66 -7.72 -14.17
N ARG A 66 11.57 -6.96 -14.21
CA ARG A 66 10.49 -7.01 -13.21
C ARG A 66 10.98 -6.70 -11.80
N ASP A 67 12.02 -5.93 -11.66
CA ASP A 67 12.54 -5.53 -10.35
C ASP A 67 11.72 -4.37 -9.78
N ARG A 68 10.73 -4.73 -8.97
CA ARG A 68 9.80 -3.76 -8.38
C ARG A 68 10.50 -2.81 -7.40
N GLY A 69 11.51 -3.29 -6.71
CA GLY A 69 12.28 -2.45 -5.79
C GLY A 69 13.01 -1.33 -6.53
N ARG A 70 13.60 -1.65 -7.68
CA ARG A 70 14.32 -0.67 -8.49
C ARG A 70 13.38 0.41 -9.04
N ILE A 71 12.24 0.00 -9.60
CA ILE A 71 11.30 0.97 -10.16
C ILE A 71 10.67 1.83 -9.07
N LYS A 72 10.39 1.25 -7.92
CA LYS A 72 9.88 1.98 -6.79
C LYS A 72 10.88 3.03 -6.30
N ALA A 73 12.15 2.66 -6.18
CA ALA A 73 13.21 3.59 -5.79
C ALA A 73 13.38 4.72 -6.80
N ALA A 74 13.33 4.40 -8.11
CA ALA A 74 13.42 5.41 -9.16
C ALA A 74 12.24 6.38 -9.11
N SER A 75 11.04 5.88 -8.83
CA SER A 75 9.84 6.70 -8.71
C SER A 75 9.92 7.65 -7.52
N VAL A 76 10.37 7.16 -6.39
CA VAL A 76 10.57 7.98 -5.19
C VAL A 76 11.58 9.08 -5.47
N LYS A 77 12.68 8.74 -6.11
CA LYS A 77 13.72 9.70 -6.47
C LYS A 77 13.17 10.78 -7.41
N GLU A 78 12.40 10.38 -8.41
CA GLU A 78 11.84 11.33 -9.38
C GLU A 78 10.85 12.30 -8.74
N PHE A 79 9.92 11.78 -7.94
CA PHE A 79 8.80 12.57 -7.45
C PHE A 79 9.01 13.19 -6.07
N LEU A 80 9.93 12.66 -5.28
CA LEU A 80 10.15 13.12 -3.92
C LEU A 80 11.55 13.70 -3.68
N HIS A 81 12.35 13.84 -4.72
CA HIS A 81 13.68 14.41 -4.58
C HIS A 81 13.62 15.82 -3.98
N GLY A 82 14.37 16.05 -2.92
CA GLY A 82 14.44 17.35 -2.28
C GLY A 82 13.29 17.69 -1.33
N VAL A 83 12.34 16.78 -1.17
CA VAL A 83 11.22 16.97 -0.23
C VAL A 83 11.66 16.54 1.16
N ASP A 84 11.51 17.44 2.15
CA ASP A 84 11.90 17.08 3.49
C ASP A 84 10.85 16.18 4.16
N ARG A 85 11.30 15.52 5.23
CA ARG A 85 10.46 14.54 5.93
C ARG A 85 9.19 15.15 6.49
N ARG A 86 9.29 16.33 7.07
CA ARG A 86 8.14 16.98 7.70
C ARG A 86 7.06 17.32 6.69
N THR A 87 7.45 17.88 5.55
CA THR A 87 6.53 18.17 4.46
C THR A 87 5.87 16.88 3.99
N LEU A 88 6.64 15.82 3.83
CA LEU A 88 6.14 14.53 3.38
C LEU A 88 5.12 13.96 4.36
N GLU A 89 5.38 14.06 5.66
CA GLU A 89 4.45 13.58 6.68
C GLU A 89 3.13 14.32 6.64
N VAL A 90 3.17 15.64 6.49
CA VAL A 90 1.96 16.46 6.39
C VAL A 90 1.16 16.09 5.14
N GLU A 91 1.84 15.95 4.03
CA GLU A 91 1.17 15.59 2.76
C GLU A 91 0.62 14.17 2.79
N ALA A 92 1.31 13.25 3.42
CA ALA A 92 0.81 11.89 3.57
C ALA A 92 -0.46 11.83 4.40
N ALA A 93 -0.53 12.63 5.47
CA ALA A 93 -1.74 12.72 6.28
C ALA A 93 -2.91 13.30 5.48
N ALA A 94 -2.66 14.34 4.68
CA ALA A 94 -3.68 14.93 3.82
C ALA A 94 -4.16 13.92 2.76
N PHE A 95 -3.25 13.17 2.18
CA PHE A 95 -3.59 12.12 1.23
C PHE A 95 -4.51 11.07 1.88
N ALA A 96 -4.16 10.62 3.06
CA ALA A 96 -4.97 9.65 3.77
C ALA A 96 -6.39 10.16 3.99
N ASP A 97 -6.53 11.41 4.46
CA ASP A 97 -7.84 11.99 4.73
C ASP A 97 -8.70 12.12 3.48
N GLN A 98 -8.10 12.54 2.37
CA GLN A 98 -8.83 12.83 1.13
C GLN A 98 -9.12 11.59 0.31
N VAL A 99 -8.23 10.63 0.33
CA VAL A 99 -8.27 9.51 -0.61
C VAL A 99 -8.74 8.21 0.06
N TRP A 100 -8.55 8.09 1.36
CA TRP A 100 -8.82 6.88 2.12
C TRP A 100 -10.19 6.23 1.81
N PRO A 101 -11.33 6.96 1.89
CA PRO A 101 -12.63 6.30 1.72
C PRO A 101 -12.83 5.66 0.36
N ARG A 102 -12.17 6.20 -0.68
CA ARG A 102 -12.34 5.71 -2.05
C ARG A 102 -11.26 4.70 -2.45
N PHE A 103 -10.19 4.64 -1.67
CA PHE A 103 -9.03 3.84 -2.01
C PHE A 103 -9.09 2.43 -1.42
N MET A 104 -9.85 2.27 -0.37
CA MET A 104 -9.97 0.97 0.30
C MET A 104 -10.96 0.08 -0.42
N ARG A 105 -10.65 -1.21 -0.48
CA ARG A 105 -11.55 -2.20 -1.08
C ARG A 105 -12.67 -2.51 -0.10
N PRO A 106 -13.94 -2.33 -0.50
CA PRO A 106 -15.07 -2.57 0.41
C PRO A 106 -15.14 -4.01 0.91
N ASP A 107 -14.85 -4.99 0.04
CA ASP A 107 -14.87 -6.40 0.42
C ASP A 107 -13.80 -6.73 1.45
N ALA A 108 -12.61 -6.17 1.27
CA ALA A 108 -11.50 -6.39 2.20
C ALA A 108 -11.76 -5.68 3.53
N LEU A 109 -12.34 -4.48 3.49
CA LEU A 109 -12.71 -3.78 4.72
C LEU A 109 -13.76 -4.55 5.51
N ALA A 110 -14.71 -5.19 4.83
CA ALA A 110 -15.71 -6.00 5.50
C ALA A 110 -15.07 -7.16 6.28
N VAL A 111 -14.10 -7.82 5.67
CA VAL A 111 -13.34 -8.89 6.33
C VAL A 111 -12.54 -8.36 7.52
N TRP A 112 -11.88 -7.23 7.33
CA TRP A 112 -11.13 -6.57 8.39
C TRP A 112 -12.02 -6.25 9.59
N ASN A 113 -13.19 -5.68 9.33
CA ASN A 113 -14.14 -5.32 10.37
C ASN A 113 -14.72 -6.54 11.05
N ASP A 114 -15.03 -7.60 10.30
CA ASP A 114 -15.56 -8.84 10.83
C ASP A 114 -14.60 -9.47 11.84
N TRP A 115 -13.31 -9.54 11.51
CA TRP A 115 -12.31 -10.05 12.44
C TRP A 115 -12.19 -9.18 13.68
N GLY A 116 -12.29 -7.86 13.51
CA GLY A 116 -12.29 -6.95 14.66
C GLY A 116 -13.46 -7.19 15.59
N ASP A 117 -14.65 -7.40 15.01
CA ASP A 117 -15.87 -7.68 15.79
C ASP A 117 -15.76 -9.01 16.55
N ARG A 118 -14.99 -9.93 16.03
CA ARG A 118 -14.71 -11.21 16.70
C ARG A 118 -13.60 -11.12 17.75
N GLY A 119 -13.09 -9.93 18.00
CA GLY A 119 -12.06 -9.71 18.99
C GLY A 119 -10.64 -10.06 18.55
N ALA A 120 -10.40 -10.25 17.25
CA ALA A 120 -9.08 -10.57 16.74
C ALA A 120 -8.14 -9.37 16.84
N HIS A 121 -6.86 -9.67 17.04
CA HIS A 121 -5.80 -8.66 16.92
C HIS A 121 -5.41 -8.58 15.45
N ARG A 122 -5.73 -7.47 14.81
CA ARG A 122 -5.48 -7.29 13.37
C ARG A 122 -4.18 -6.56 13.14
N VAL A 123 -3.37 -7.05 12.20
CA VAL A 123 -2.09 -6.45 11.84
C VAL A 123 -2.03 -6.23 10.35
N ILE A 124 -1.40 -5.13 9.97
CA ILE A 124 -1.13 -4.85 8.55
C ILE A 124 0.34 -5.15 8.30
N VAL A 125 0.59 -5.92 7.25
CA VAL A 125 1.94 -6.28 6.81
C VAL A 125 2.19 -5.59 5.49
N THR A 126 3.29 -4.86 5.38
CA THR A 126 3.65 -4.14 4.15
C THR A 126 5.00 -4.58 3.61
#